data_92167650e9601d7681bc6f99f2d55d4b
#
_entry.id   92167650e9601d7681bc6f99f2d55d4b
#
_cell.length_a   1.000
_cell.length_b   1.000
_cell.length_c   1.000
_cell.angle_alpha   90.00
_cell.angle_beta   90.00
_cell.angle_gamma   90.00
#
_symmetry.space_group_name_H-M   'P 1'
#
loop_
_entity.id
_entity.type
_entity.pdbx_description
1 polymer ?
#
loop_
_entity_poly.entity_id
_entity_poly.type
_entity_poly.pdbx_seq_one_letter_code
_entity_poly.pdbx_strand_id
1 'polypeptide(L)'
;IKHWVVMRQSGILYPAILHNMEPIMYHVPLNGMLEWATVEDSGRLMCNLVTEENLPEEFWQKYYNIGSGKQYRLTNFEFEELLLGCIGLGSPKGLFDPDWFTLKNFHGQYYADSDKLEEYLHFRENMPVKDYFDRMASECEFYFRLPKYIPTKKLIAACAKPFMKKIAMTPRWGT
;
A
#
# COMPACT_ATOMS: atom_id res chain seq x y z
N ILE A 1 -11.33 -27.28 16.66
CA ILE A 1 -11.03 -25.96 17.27
C ILE A 1 -12.33 -25.19 17.39
N LYS A 2 -12.69 -24.78 18.61
CA LYS A 2 -13.96 -24.07 18.86
C LYS A 2 -13.87 -22.59 18.43
N HIS A 3 -12.78 -21.92 18.77
CA HIS A 3 -12.54 -20.52 18.46
C HIS A 3 -11.46 -20.39 17.39
N TRP A 4 -11.81 -19.84 16.25
CA TRP A 4 -10.90 -19.54 15.15
C TRP A 4 -11.45 -18.37 14.31
N VAL A 5 -10.57 -17.64 13.69
CA VAL A 5 -10.88 -16.64 12.67
C VAL A 5 -9.88 -16.74 11.53
N VAL A 6 -10.30 -16.38 10.34
CA VAL A 6 -9.41 -16.24 9.19
C VAL A 6 -9.32 -14.76 8.83
N MET A 7 -8.12 -14.23 8.86
CA MET A 7 -7.84 -12.83 8.53
C MET A 7 -7.22 -12.75 7.16
N ARG A 8 -7.87 -12.02 6.26
CA ARG A 8 -7.40 -11.78 4.88
C ARG A 8 -6.70 -10.44 4.82
N GLN A 9 -5.38 -10.48 4.71
CA GLN A 9 -4.54 -9.30 4.62
C GLN A 9 -4.64 -8.68 3.22
N SER A 10 -4.80 -7.37 3.16
CA SER A 10 -4.65 -6.56 1.94
C SER A 10 -3.17 -6.22 1.67
N GLY A 11 -2.90 -5.34 0.73
CA GLY A 11 -1.57 -4.77 0.55
C GLY A 11 -1.08 -4.07 1.82
N ILE A 12 0.17 -4.29 2.21
CA ILE A 12 0.75 -3.69 3.42
C ILE A 12 1.60 -2.48 3.03
N LEU A 13 1.33 -1.34 3.66
CA LEU A 13 2.18 -0.16 3.62
C LEU A 13 3.21 -0.21 4.74
N TYR A 14 4.48 -0.03 4.40
CA TYR A 14 5.60 -0.01 5.33
C TYR A 14 6.74 0.85 4.76
N PRO A 15 7.62 1.46 5.59
CA PRO A 15 8.65 2.40 5.12
C PRO A 15 9.55 1.84 4.02
N ALA A 16 9.99 0.59 4.14
CA ALA A 16 10.88 -0.03 3.17
C ALA A 16 10.24 -0.31 1.78
N ILE A 17 8.94 -0.05 1.57
CA ILE A 17 8.30 -0.13 0.26
C ILE A 17 8.96 0.83 -0.74
N LEU A 18 9.53 1.94 -0.26
CA LEU A 18 10.27 2.91 -1.08
C LEU A 18 11.55 2.32 -1.69
N HIS A 19 12.12 1.28 -1.10
CA HIS A 19 13.28 0.55 -1.61
C HIS A 19 12.92 -0.56 -2.60
N ASN A 20 11.67 -1.00 -2.56
CA ASN A 20 11.22 -2.21 -3.27
C ASN A 20 10.30 -1.87 -4.43
N MET A 21 10.88 -1.33 -5.51
CA MET A 21 10.13 -1.20 -6.77
C MET A 21 9.99 -2.59 -7.41
N GLU A 22 8.88 -3.23 -7.13
CA GLU A 22 8.62 -4.58 -7.64
C GLU A 22 7.73 -4.56 -8.90
N PRO A 23 7.94 -5.50 -9.85
CA PRO A 23 7.10 -5.63 -11.03
C PRO A 23 5.59 -5.77 -10.74
N ILE A 24 5.23 -6.27 -9.53
CA ILE A 24 3.83 -6.43 -9.13
C ILE A 24 3.05 -5.10 -9.12
N MET A 25 3.73 -3.98 -8.94
CA MET A 25 3.13 -2.64 -8.99
C MET A 25 2.47 -2.35 -10.34
N TYR A 26 3.02 -2.91 -11.42
CA TYR A 26 2.49 -2.76 -12.79
C TYR A 26 1.39 -3.76 -13.14
N HIS A 27 1.10 -4.73 -12.27
CA HIS A 27 0.04 -5.73 -12.47
C HIS A 27 -1.33 -5.25 -11.98
N VAL A 28 -1.43 -4.04 -11.48
CA VAL A 28 -2.69 -3.39 -11.13
C VAL A 28 -2.94 -2.26 -12.13
N PRO A 29 -4.12 -2.18 -12.77
CA PRO A 29 -4.47 -1.05 -13.61
C PRO A 29 -4.36 0.28 -12.86
N LEU A 30 -4.02 1.36 -13.53
CA LEU A 30 -3.92 2.69 -12.89
C LEU A 30 -5.20 3.13 -12.18
N ASN A 31 -6.35 2.70 -12.70
CA ASN A 31 -7.68 2.93 -12.09
C ASN A 31 -8.16 1.78 -11.19
N GLY A 32 -7.35 0.73 -11.03
CA GLY A 32 -7.64 -0.37 -10.11
C GLY A 32 -7.52 0.09 -8.67
N MET A 33 -8.52 -0.21 -7.85
CA MET A 33 -8.56 0.19 -6.45
C MET A 33 -8.02 -0.92 -5.55
N LEU A 34 -7.21 -0.54 -4.57
CA LEU A 34 -6.72 -1.40 -3.51
C LEU A 34 -6.98 -0.71 -2.16
N GLU A 35 -7.46 -1.46 -1.19
CA GLU A 35 -7.44 -1.02 0.20
C GLU A 35 -6.13 -1.48 0.85
N TRP A 36 -5.38 -0.53 1.38
CA TRP A 36 -4.12 -0.80 2.05
C TRP A 36 -4.30 -0.94 3.56
N ALA A 37 -3.45 -1.71 4.18
CA ALA A 37 -3.27 -1.74 5.63
C ALA A 37 -1.87 -1.25 5.98
N THR A 38 -1.72 -0.42 7.02
CA THR A 38 -0.40 -0.07 7.52
C THR A 38 0.20 -1.22 8.31
N VAL A 39 1.52 -1.32 8.33
CA VAL A 39 2.21 -2.35 9.13
C VAL A 39 1.92 -2.19 10.62
N GLU A 40 1.78 -0.94 11.07
CA GLU A 40 1.47 -0.61 12.47
C GLU A 40 0.05 -1.03 12.86
N ASP A 41 -0.94 -0.78 11.98
CA ASP A 41 -2.32 -1.23 12.21
C ASP A 41 -2.38 -2.76 12.24
N SER A 42 -1.68 -3.42 11.31
CA SER A 42 -1.59 -4.88 11.29
C SER A 42 -0.94 -5.44 12.55
N GLY A 43 0.10 -4.78 13.07
CA GLY A 43 0.74 -5.13 14.33
C GLY A 43 -0.18 -4.94 15.54
N ARG A 44 -0.85 -3.77 15.64
CA ARG A 44 -1.84 -3.54 16.70
C ARG A 44 -2.98 -4.54 16.68
N LEU A 45 -3.48 -4.86 15.47
CA LEU A 45 -4.50 -5.88 15.30
C LEU A 45 -4.09 -7.20 15.98
N MET A 46 -2.87 -7.68 15.73
CA MET A 46 -2.38 -8.93 16.30
C MET A 46 -2.22 -8.83 17.84
N CYS A 47 -1.72 -7.68 18.32
CA CYS A 47 -1.65 -7.44 19.76
C CYS A 47 -3.05 -7.45 20.40
N ASN A 48 -3.98 -6.67 19.83
CA ASN A 48 -5.32 -6.54 20.40
C ASN A 48 -6.08 -7.88 20.35
N LEU A 49 -5.92 -8.67 19.28
CA LEU A 49 -6.52 -10.01 19.21
C LEU A 49 -6.05 -10.94 20.33
N VAL A 50 -4.78 -10.85 20.74
CA VAL A 50 -4.21 -11.71 21.78
C VAL A 50 -4.55 -11.20 23.18
N THR A 51 -4.73 -9.89 23.34
CA THR A 51 -4.98 -9.27 24.65
C THR A 51 -6.46 -9.06 24.96
N GLU A 52 -7.35 -9.09 23.97
CA GLU A 52 -8.79 -8.93 24.18
C GLU A 52 -9.40 -10.21 24.73
N GLU A 53 -9.82 -10.15 26.00
CA GLU A 53 -10.38 -11.31 26.72
C GLU A 53 -11.88 -11.50 26.49
N ASN A 54 -12.58 -10.46 26.01
CA ASN A 54 -14.05 -10.40 25.97
C ASN A 54 -14.63 -10.38 24.55
N LEU A 55 -13.97 -11.06 23.60
CA LEU A 55 -14.52 -11.16 22.24
C LEU A 55 -15.82 -11.99 22.27
N PRO A 56 -16.90 -11.45 21.69
CA PRO A 56 -18.20 -12.12 21.71
C PRO A 56 -18.20 -13.40 20.85
N GLU A 57 -19.09 -14.33 21.13
CA GLU A 57 -19.18 -15.61 20.41
C GLU A 57 -19.37 -15.42 18.90
N GLU A 58 -20.10 -14.37 18.48
CA GLU A 58 -20.29 -14.04 17.05
C GLU A 58 -19.02 -13.57 16.33
N PHE A 59 -17.94 -13.23 17.05
CA PHE A 59 -16.64 -12.92 16.45
C PHE A 59 -15.99 -14.16 15.85
N TRP A 60 -16.21 -15.32 16.45
CA TRP A 60 -15.51 -16.56 16.08
C TRP A 60 -16.11 -17.25 14.85
N GLN A 61 -15.35 -18.13 14.25
CA GLN A 61 -15.70 -18.95 13.09
C GLN A 61 -16.07 -18.12 11.87
N LYS A 62 -15.36 -16.99 11.67
CA LYS A 62 -15.59 -16.04 10.58
C LYS A 62 -14.33 -15.68 9.84
N TYR A 63 -14.55 -15.02 8.69
CA TYR A 63 -13.52 -14.42 7.85
C TYR A 63 -13.60 -12.91 7.99
N TYR A 64 -12.46 -12.28 8.21
CA TYR A 64 -12.34 -10.84 8.30
C TYR A 64 -11.32 -10.30 7.29
N ASN A 65 -11.57 -9.12 6.77
CA ASN A 65 -10.68 -8.41 5.89
C ASN A 65 -9.93 -7.33 6.68
N ILE A 66 -8.61 -7.30 6.53
CA ILE A 66 -7.75 -6.33 7.21
C ILE A 66 -7.51 -5.16 6.26
N GLY A 67 -7.80 -3.95 6.72
CA GLY A 67 -7.55 -2.70 6.01
C GLY A 67 -7.51 -1.53 6.98
N SER A 68 -6.73 -0.48 6.67
CA SER A 68 -6.62 0.71 7.51
C SER A 68 -7.75 1.73 7.29
N GLY A 69 -8.82 1.30 6.65
CA GLY A 69 -10.05 2.06 6.52
C GLY A 69 -10.17 2.85 5.21
N LYS A 70 -11.27 3.56 5.09
CA LYS A 70 -11.70 4.21 3.85
C LYS A 70 -10.66 5.14 3.23
N GLN A 71 -9.89 5.86 4.04
CA GLN A 71 -8.86 6.77 3.56
C GLN A 71 -7.65 6.08 2.92
N TYR A 72 -7.49 4.77 3.17
CA TYR A 72 -6.46 3.92 2.57
C TYR A 72 -6.97 3.14 1.34
N ARG A 73 -8.18 3.43 0.86
CA ARG A 73 -8.73 2.91 -0.38
C ARG A 73 -8.29 3.82 -1.52
N LEU A 74 -7.23 3.41 -2.19
CA LEU A 74 -6.58 4.19 -3.23
C LEU A 74 -6.65 3.48 -4.57
N THR A 75 -6.84 4.23 -5.63
CA THR A 75 -6.48 3.73 -6.96
C THR A 75 -4.97 3.58 -7.05
N ASN A 76 -4.50 2.72 -7.96
CA ASN A 76 -3.06 2.57 -8.17
C ASN A 76 -2.40 3.91 -8.57
N PHE A 77 -3.11 4.75 -9.34
CA PHE A 77 -2.61 6.09 -9.68
C PHE A 77 -2.44 6.98 -8.44
N GLU A 78 -3.43 7.02 -7.55
CA GLU A 78 -3.36 7.81 -6.30
C GLU A 78 -2.26 7.30 -5.38
N PHE A 79 -2.10 5.98 -5.27
CA PHE A 79 -1.01 5.37 -4.53
C PHE A 79 0.36 5.83 -5.06
N GLU A 80 0.58 5.72 -6.38
CA GLU A 80 1.82 6.17 -7.02
C GLU A 80 2.05 7.68 -6.87
N GLU A 81 0.99 8.47 -6.91
CA GLU A 81 1.09 9.92 -6.70
C GLU A 81 1.51 10.28 -5.28
N LEU A 82 0.97 9.60 -4.27
CA LEU A 82 1.38 9.74 -2.88
C LEU A 82 2.82 9.27 -2.67
N LEU A 83 3.18 8.10 -3.21
CA LEU A 83 4.50 7.50 -3.08
C LEU A 83 5.59 8.37 -3.69
N LEU A 84 5.40 8.84 -4.91
CA LEU A 84 6.34 9.73 -5.58
C LEU A 84 6.33 11.13 -4.97
N GLY A 85 5.15 11.60 -4.52
CA GLY A 85 4.98 12.90 -3.88
C GLY A 85 5.77 13.00 -2.58
N CYS A 86 5.71 11.99 -1.72
CA CYS A 86 6.39 12.00 -0.41
C CYS A 86 7.92 12.02 -0.52
N ILE A 87 8.51 11.61 -1.64
CA ILE A 87 9.95 11.72 -1.92
C ILE A 87 10.31 12.91 -2.81
N GLY A 88 9.33 13.70 -3.26
CA GLY A 88 9.56 14.92 -4.03
C GLY A 88 9.60 14.74 -5.55
N LEU A 89 9.30 13.57 -6.08
CA LEU A 89 9.17 13.31 -7.52
C LEU A 89 7.80 13.78 -8.07
N GLY A 90 6.79 13.89 -7.20
CA GLY A 90 5.45 14.38 -7.55
C GLY A 90 4.64 13.36 -8.33
N SER A 91 3.88 13.81 -9.33
CA SER A 91 2.96 12.94 -10.06
C SER A 91 3.69 11.88 -10.88
N PRO A 92 3.13 10.66 -11.01
CA PRO A 92 3.62 9.60 -11.89
C PRO A 92 3.57 9.98 -13.38
N LYS A 93 2.79 11.00 -13.74
CA LYS A 93 2.71 11.50 -15.12
C LYS A 93 4.08 11.92 -15.64
N GLY A 94 4.48 11.35 -16.78
CA GLY A 94 5.78 11.60 -17.41
C GLY A 94 6.93 10.73 -16.85
N LEU A 95 6.76 10.11 -15.69
CA LEU A 95 7.69 9.13 -15.13
C LEU A 95 7.30 7.71 -15.57
N PHE A 96 6.05 7.33 -15.32
CA PHE A 96 5.49 6.06 -15.78
C PHE A 96 4.79 6.24 -17.15
N ASP A 97 4.88 5.20 -17.96
CA ASP A 97 4.09 5.09 -19.17
C ASP A 97 2.83 4.25 -18.83
N PRO A 98 1.61 4.74 -19.15
CA PRO A 98 0.39 3.99 -18.91
C PRO A 98 0.41 2.58 -19.51
N ASP A 99 1.10 2.39 -20.63
CA ASP A 99 1.23 1.10 -21.31
C ASP A 99 2.04 0.05 -20.53
N TRP A 100 2.69 0.45 -19.44
CA TRP A 100 3.40 -0.49 -18.56
C TRP A 100 2.47 -1.21 -17.58
N PHE A 101 1.27 -0.68 -17.40
CA PHE A 101 0.28 -1.23 -16.46
C PHE A 101 -0.69 -2.17 -17.18
N THR A 102 -1.18 -3.16 -16.46
CA THR A 102 -2.20 -4.06 -16.99
C THR A 102 -3.51 -3.29 -17.23
N LEU A 103 -4.29 -3.75 -18.21
CA LEU A 103 -5.60 -3.18 -18.51
C LEU A 103 -6.75 -3.85 -17.73
N LYS A 104 -6.49 -5.04 -17.19
CA LYS A 104 -7.48 -5.80 -16.42
C LYS A 104 -7.03 -5.95 -14.99
N ASN A 105 -7.96 -5.76 -14.05
CA ASN A 105 -7.69 -5.90 -12.63
C ASN A 105 -7.38 -7.38 -12.31
N PHE A 106 -6.20 -7.62 -11.77
CA PHE A 106 -5.72 -8.94 -11.41
C PHE A 106 -5.46 -9.06 -9.90
N HIS A 107 -4.95 -7.99 -9.28
CA HIS A 107 -4.58 -7.96 -7.87
C HIS A 107 -5.33 -6.91 -7.05
N GLY A 108 -6.12 -6.06 -7.67
CA GLY A 108 -6.86 -5.03 -6.95
C GLY A 108 -7.88 -5.66 -6.00
N GLN A 109 -7.82 -5.32 -4.73
CA GLN A 109 -8.75 -5.76 -3.71
C GLN A 109 -9.34 -4.56 -2.98
N TYR A 110 -10.65 -4.48 -3.05
CA TYR A 110 -11.43 -3.52 -2.30
C TYR A 110 -12.33 -4.27 -1.32
N TYR A 111 -12.17 -3.98 -0.05
CA TYR A 111 -12.98 -4.59 0.98
C TYR A 111 -14.12 -3.65 1.40
N ALA A 112 -15.35 -4.08 1.18
CA ALA A 112 -16.52 -3.33 1.61
C ALA A 112 -16.77 -3.41 3.11
N ASP A 113 -16.18 -4.39 3.79
CA ASP A 113 -16.47 -4.79 5.17
C ASP A 113 -15.23 -4.83 6.08
N SER A 114 -14.12 -4.18 5.70
CA SER A 114 -12.91 -4.11 6.54
C SER A 114 -13.15 -3.39 7.88
N ASP A 115 -14.22 -2.60 7.97
CA ASP A 115 -14.59 -1.89 9.20
C ASP A 115 -15.10 -2.82 10.31
N LYS A 116 -15.65 -3.99 9.96
CA LYS A 116 -16.15 -4.96 10.94
C LYS A 116 -15.09 -5.46 11.92
N LEU A 117 -13.86 -5.60 11.46
CA LEU A 117 -12.76 -6.03 12.32
C LEU A 117 -12.32 -4.90 13.28
N GLU A 118 -12.38 -3.66 12.82
CA GLU A 118 -12.13 -2.48 13.63
C GLU A 118 -13.16 -2.32 14.75
N GLU A 119 -14.43 -2.65 14.51
CA GLU A 119 -15.49 -2.60 15.52
C GLU A 119 -15.21 -3.51 16.73
N TYR A 120 -14.51 -4.64 16.51
CA TYR A 120 -14.16 -5.57 17.58
C TYR A 120 -12.80 -5.26 18.23
N LEU A 121 -11.82 -4.85 17.44
CA LEU A 121 -10.43 -4.85 17.89
C LEU A 121 -9.77 -3.48 17.95
N HIS A 122 -10.42 -2.40 17.49
CA HIS A 122 -9.97 -1.01 17.60
C HIS A 122 -8.48 -0.82 17.30
N PHE A 123 -8.02 -1.34 16.16
CA PHE A 123 -6.59 -1.42 15.85
C PHE A 123 -6.08 -0.27 14.96
N ARG A 124 -6.98 0.51 14.37
CA ARG A 124 -6.60 1.58 13.43
C ARG A 124 -6.09 2.81 14.14
N GLU A 125 -4.95 3.33 13.68
CA GLU A 125 -4.43 4.62 14.12
C GLU A 125 -5.26 5.79 13.58
N ASN A 126 -5.96 5.58 12.47
CA ASN A 126 -6.71 6.61 11.75
C ASN A 126 -5.87 7.82 11.29
N MET A 127 -4.57 7.62 11.10
CA MET A 127 -3.68 8.64 10.54
C MET A 127 -4.12 8.98 9.11
N PRO A 128 -4.16 10.28 8.73
CA PRO A 128 -4.40 10.65 7.33
C PRO A 128 -3.39 10.00 6.41
N VAL A 129 -3.85 9.44 5.28
CA VAL A 129 -3.00 8.66 4.39
C VAL A 129 -1.78 9.44 3.89
N LYS A 130 -1.96 10.73 3.60
CA LYS A 130 -0.84 11.60 3.19
C LYS A 130 0.22 11.73 4.28
N ASP A 131 -0.20 11.88 5.54
CA ASP A 131 0.72 12.02 6.68
C ASP A 131 1.48 10.71 6.91
N TYR A 132 0.83 9.56 6.65
CA TYR A 132 1.48 8.26 6.68
C TYR A 132 2.60 8.16 5.63
N PHE A 133 2.35 8.58 4.39
CA PHE A 133 3.38 8.59 3.34
C PHE A 133 4.52 9.56 3.68
N ASP A 134 4.23 10.72 4.24
CA ASP A 134 5.25 11.67 4.69
C ASP A 134 6.08 11.08 5.84
N ARG A 135 5.45 10.34 6.77
CA ARG A 135 6.15 9.58 7.84
C ARG A 135 7.06 8.52 7.24
N MET A 136 6.57 7.66 6.33
CA MET A 136 7.39 6.65 5.64
C MET A 136 8.63 7.28 4.99
N ALA A 137 8.45 8.40 4.28
CA ALA A 137 9.58 9.10 3.66
C ALA A 137 10.55 9.68 4.69
N SER A 138 10.10 10.05 5.89
CA SER A 138 10.97 10.55 6.96
C SER A 138 11.82 9.47 7.61
N GLU A 139 11.34 8.24 7.61
CA GLU A 139 12.02 7.06 8.14
C GLU A 139 13.02 6.44 7.16
N CYS A 140 12.91 6.80 5.86
CA CYS A 140 13.90 6.38 4.86
C CYS A 140 15.15 7.27 4.88
N GLU A 141 16.22 6.77 4.26
CA GLU A 141 17.47 7.49 4.15
C GLU A 141 17.31 8.83 3.42
N PHE A 142 18.05 9.81 3.85
CA PHE A 142 17.95 11.20 3.36
C PHE A 142 18.01 11.32 1.83
N TYR A 143 18.75 10.47 1.14
CA TYR A 143 18.88 10.55 -0.31
C TYR A 143 17.59 10.29 -1.07
N PHE A 144 16.61 9.55 -0.50
CA PHE A 144 15.29 9.41 -1.10
C PHE A 144 14.53 10.74 -1.17
N ARG A 145 14.82 11.66 -0.26
CA ARG A 145 14.17 12.98 -0.19
C ARG A 145 14.91 14.07 -0.92
N LEU A 146 16.09 13.79 -1.50
CA LEU A 146 16.87 14.77 -2.26
C LEU A 146 16.06 15.48 -3.35
N PRO A 147 15.14 14.80 -4.10
CA PRO A 147 14.33 15.46 -5.11
C PRO A 147 13.44 16.59 -4.58
N LYS A 148 13.14 16.63 -3.26
CA LYS A 148 12.42 17.75 -2.64
C LYS A 148 13.21 19.06 -2.64
N TYR A 149 14.55 18.96 -2.59
CA TYR A 149 15.44 20.11 -2.35
C TYR A 149 16.22 20.53 -3.59
N ILE A 150 16.36 19.66 -4.58
CA ILE A 150 17.16 19.89 -5.76
C ILE A 150 16.24 19.91 -7.00
N PRO A 151 16.28 20.94 -7.88
CA PRO A 151 15.43 21.03 -9.06
C PRO A 151 15.86 20.05 -10.19
N THR A 152 16.27 18.84 -9.81
CA THR A 152 16.75 17.78 -10.70
C THR A 152 15.67 16.76 -11.06
N LYS A 153 14.42 17.03 -10.71
CA LYS A 153 13.29 16.11 -10.91
C LYS A 153 13.23 15.53 -12.34
N LYS A 154 13.43 16.38 -13.36
CA LYS A 154 13.43 15.92 -14.75
C LYS A 154 14.60 15.00 -15.07
N LEU A 155 15.77 15.29 -14.50
CA LEU A 155 16.98 14.47 -14.68
C LEU A 155 16.81 13.11 -13.99
N ILE A 156 16.37 13.10 -12.74
CA ILE A 156 16.09 11.87 -11.98
C ILE A 156 15.05 11.03 -12.71
N ALA A 157 13.95 11.65 -13.16
CA ALA A 157 12.92 10.97 -13.93
C ALA A 157 13.48 10.36 -15.24
N ALA A 158 14.31 11.10 -15.96
CA ALA A 158 14.94 10.61 -17.20
C ALA A 158 15.88 9.42 -16.94
N CYS A 159 16.67 9.46 -15.88
CA CYS A 159 17.56 8.37 -15.50
C CYS A 159 16.81 7.14 -14.97
N ALA A 160 15.75 7.35 -14.19
CA ALA A 160 14.96 6.27 -13.60
C ALA A 160 14.06 5.55 -14.63
N LYS A 161 13.53 6.28 -15.62
CA LYS A 161 12.56 5.77 -16.59
C LYS A 161 13.01 4.50 -17.33
N PRO A 162 14.25 4.38 -17.86
CA PRO A 162 14.71 3.15 -18.51
C PRO A 162 14.77 1.95 -17.57
N PHE A 163 15.17 2.19 -16.31
CA PHE A 163 15.24 1.16 -15.27
C PHE A 163 13.85 0.68 -14.89
N MET A 164 12.91 1.59 -14.65
CA MET A 164 11.53 1.29 -14.32
C MET A 164 10.82 0.55 -15.45
N LYS A 165 11.07 0.97 -16.71
CA LYS A 165 10.56 0.25 -17.88
C LYS A 165 11.06 -1.19 -17.90
N LYS A 166 12.33 -1.43 -17.59
CA LYS A 166 12.88 -2.79 -17.52
C LYS A 166 12.19 -3.62 -16.45
N ILE A 167 11.92 -3.05 -15.28
CA ILE A 167 11.17 -3.73 -14.20
C ILE A 167 9.76 -4.08 -14.67
N ALA A 168 9.04 -3.12 -15.26
CA ALA A 168 7.66 -3.31 -15.73
C ALA A 168 7.55 -4.40 -16.80
N MET A 169 8.57 -4.53 -17.65
CA MET A 169 8.62 -5.49 -18.75
C MET A 169 9.26 -6.85 -18.38
N THR A 170 9.64 -7.04 -17.11
CA THR A 170 10.23 -8.31 -16.67
C THR A 170 9.13 -9.35 -16.51
N PRO A 171 9.12 -10.47 -17.29
CA PRO A 171 8.16 -11.54 -17.10
C PRO A 171 8.32 -12.14 -15.70
N ARG A 172 7.25 -12.22 -14.93
CA ARG A 172 7.29 -12.86 -13.60
C ARG A 172 6.97 -14.33 -13.63
N TRP A 173 6.28 -14.75 -14.65
CA TRP A 173 5.86 -16.14 -14.80
C TRP A 173 6.58 -16.66 -16.03
N GLY A 174 7.50 -17.60 -15.80
CA GLY A 174 8.26 -18.21 -16.86
C GLY A 174 7.35 -18.69 -18.00
N THR A 175 7.68 -18.24 -19.19
CA THR A 175 7.20 -18.85 -20.42
C THR A 175 7.78 -20.23 -20.53
#